data_1f11c0c7e523d48174c2afa1f384ee19
#
_entry.id   1f11c0c7e523d48174c2afa1f384ee19
#
_cell.length_a   1.000
_cell.length_b   1.000
_cell.length_c   1.000
_cell.angle_alpha   90.00
_cell.angle_beta   90.00
_cell.angle_gamma   90.00
#
_symmetry.space_group_name_H-M   'P 1'
#
loop_
_entity.id
_entity.type
_entity.pdbx_description
1 polymer ?
#
loop_
_entity_poly.entity_id
_entity_poly.type
_entity_poly.pdbx_seq_one_letter_code
_entity_poly.pdbx_strand_id
1 'polypeptide(L)'
;MAQHLSTLFSSLENIKKTTELDEKYKISELTLAQQRELIVSVFDPFETPAKLGIAFNNIINSCVETTDGTNKDITIVEKPMLLRALRDLTIGDKFTKKVIDDEGNEKTENYQFNTLNPKAFHKIKKEKEIRLDGVIKITLCAPTLSRDTEVNKTIIQKINNYRRNIESRRHQPDPGEIAAQYLICELTKYIKSIQINEEIFNFTDLIV
;
A
#
# COMPACT_ATOMS: atom_id res chain seq x y z
N MET A 1 12.92 20.81 -34.72
CA MET A 1 11.58 20.60 -34.17
C MET A 1 11.54 19.58 -33.03
N ALA A 2 12.16 18.40 -33.16
CA ALA A 2 12.19 17.36 -32.07
C ALA A 2 12.87 17.83 -30.77
N GLN A 3 13.98 18.60 -30.88
CA GLN A 3 14.68 19.13 -29.70
C GLN A 3 13.86 20.16 -28.91
N HIS A 4 13.03 20.98 -29.57
CA HIS A 4 12.15 21.92 -28.90
C HIS A 4 11.01 21.22 -28.15
N LEU A 5 10.48 20.11 -28.66
CA LEU A 5 9.46 19.32 -27.97
C LEU A 5 10.02 18.63 -26.73
N SER A 6 11.23 18.06 -26.80
CA SER A 6 11.85 17.42 -25.64
C SER A 6 12.14 18.42 -24.51
N THR A 7 12.59 19.65 -24.86
CA THR A 7 12.81 20.72 -23.89
C THR A 7 11.50 21.22 -23.28
N LEU A 8 10.43 21.27 -24.06
CA LEU A 8 9.09 21.65 -23.60
C LEU A 8 8.50 20.59 -22.68
N PHE A 9 8.67 19.31 -23.01
CA PHE A 9 8.26 18.20 -22.13
C PHE A 9 9.06 18.16 -20.84
N SER A 10 10.38 18.36 -20.89
CA SER A 10 11.19 18.43 -19.66
C SER A 10 10.88 19.66 -18.80
N SER A 11 10.49 20.79 -19.39
CA SER A 11 10.02 21.95 -18.62
C SER A 11 8.64 21.75 -18.02
N LEU A 12 7.74 21.00 -18.68
CA LEU A 12 6.43 20.65 -18.15
C LEU A 12 6.52 19.60 -17.02
N GLU A 13 7.49 18.68 -17.09
CA GLU A 13 7.77 17.72 -16.00
C GLU A 13 8.27 18.42 -14.73
N ASN A 14 8.86 19.60 -14.83
CA ASN A 14 9.34 20.38 -13.69
C ASN A 14 8.25 21.20 -12.96
N ILE A 15 7.02 21.28 -13.50
CA ILE A 15 5.89 21.96 -12.87
C ILE A 15 5.00 20.94 -12.16
N LYS A 16 5.58 20.15 -11.23
CA LYS A 16 4.78 19.29 -10.36
C LYS A 16 4.09 20.14 -9.31
N LYS A 17 2.77 19.96 -9.16
CA LYS A 17 2.06 20.52 -8.02
C LYS A 17 2.56 19.82 -6.76
N THR A 18 2.79 20.61 -5.71
CA THR A 18 3.19 20.11 -4.39
C THR A 18 2.27 20.67 -3.33
N THR A 19 2.07 19.93 -2.27
CA THR A 19 1.35 20.37 -1.06
C THR A 19 2.04 19.85 0.17
N GLU A 20 1.83 20.53 1.29
CA GLU A 20 2.29 20.05 2.59
C GLU A 20 1.12 19.42 3.35
N LEU A 21 1.37 18.32 4.02
CA LEU A 21 0.42 17.62 4.85
C LEU A 21 0.99 17.48 6.27
N ASP A 22 0.29 18.14 7.22
CA ASP A 22 0.56 18.04 8.66
C ASP A 22 2.00 18.42 9.06
N GLU A 23 2.62 19.39 8.33
CA GLU A 23 4.01 19.85 8.52
C GLU A 23 5.07 18.73 8.46
N LYS A 24 4.63 17.48 8.34
CA LYS A 24 5.46 16.27 8.34
C LYS A 24 5.79 15.77 6.93
N TYR A 25 4.88 15.97 5.99
CA TYR A 25 4.99 15.42 4.65
C TYR A 25 4.89 16.52 3.59
N LYS A 26 5.79 16.46 2.62
CA LYS A 26 5.69 17.18 1.36
C LYS A 26 5.25 16.19 0.28
N ILE A 27 4.15 16.48 -0.40
CA ILE A 27 3.51 15.59 -1.35
C ILE A 27 3.57 16.21 -2.73
N SER A 28 3.99 15.44 -3.73
CA SER A 28 4.01 15.81 -5.15
C SER A 28 2.93 15.05 -5.92
N GLU A 29 2.34 15.65 -6.95
CA GLU A 29 1.33 14.99 -7.78
C GLU A 29 1.87 13.75 -8.52
N LEU A 30 0.96 12.84 -8.88
CA LEU A 30 1.30 11.63 -9.63
C LEU A 30 1.65 11.95 -11.09
N THR A 31 2.72 11.38 -11.57
CA THR A 31 3.03 11.36 -13.01
C THR A 31 2.08 10.46 -13.78
N LEU A 32 1.95 10.66 -15.09
CA LEU A 32 1.17 9.79 -15.96
C LEU A 32 1.67 8.32 -15.93
N ALA A 33 2.99 8.12 -15.79
CA ALA A 33 3.58 6.78 -15.67
C ALA A 33 3.10 6.07 -14.40
N GLN A 34 3.06 6.76 -13.25
CA GLN A 34 2.59 6.22 -11.98
C GLN A 34 1.08 5.95 -12.00
N GLN A 35 0.29 6.81 -12.63
CA GLN A 35 -1.15 6.57 -12.83
C GLN A 35 -1.39 5.31 -13.67
N ARG A 36 -0.60 5.13 -14.75
CA ARG A 36 -0.65 3.92 -15.58
C ARG A 36 -0.27 2.67 -14.79
N GLU A 37 0.76 2.72 -13.94
CA GLU A 37 1.17 1.60 -13.09
C GLU A 37 0.02 1.14 -12.18
N LEU A 38 -0.70 2.09 -11.55
CA LEU A 38 -1.89 1.78 -10.75
C LEU A 38 -2.97 1.07 -11.56
N ILE A 39 -3.28 1.58 -12.75
CA ILE A 39 -4.30 1.02 -13.62
C ILE A 39 -3.92 -0.43 -13.99
N VAL A 40 -2.68 -0.65 -14.43
CA VAL A 40 -2.20 -1.99 -14.82
C VAL A 40 -2.24 -2.97 -13.64
N SER A 41 -1.91 -2.54 -12.44
CA SER A 41 -1.92 -3.40 -11.25
C SER A 41 -3.33 -3.87 -10.84
N VAL A 42 -4.39 -3.20 -11.31
CA VAL A 42 -5.80 -3.58 -11.04
C VAL A 42 -6.29 -4.68 -11.97
N PHE A 43 -5.68 -4.86 -13.16
CA PHE A 43 -6.19 -5.79 -14.18
C PHE A 43 -5.76 -7.24 -14.02
N ASP A 44 -4.87 -7.58 -13.08
CA ASP A 44 -4.54 -8.98 -12.79
C ASP A 44 -5.46 -9.53 -11.68
N PRO A 45 -6.44 -10.39 -12.01
CA PRO A 45 -7.47 -10.80 -11.04
C PRO A 45 -6.93 -11.68 -9.91
N PHE A 46 -5.77 -12.31 -10.07
CA PHE A 46 -5.25 -13.25 -9.08
C PHE A 46 -4.26 -12.62 -8.10
N GLU A 47 -3.48 -11.64 -8.56
CA GLU A 47 -2.44 -10.99 -7.76
C GLU A 47 -2.80 -9.55 -7.38
N THR A 48 -3.97 -9.08 -7.83
CA THR A 48 -4.37 -7.66 -7.73
C THR A 48 -4.15 -7.04 -6.35
N PRO A 49 -4.58 -7.64 -5.22
CA PRO A 49 -4.40 -7.00 -3.91
C PRO A 49 -2.93 -6.78 -3.55
N ALA A 50 -2.06 -7.77 -3.79
CA ALA A 50 -0.64 -7.69 -3.47
C ALA A 50 0.12 -6.76 -4.43
N LYS A 51 -0.15 -6.84 -5.73
CA LYS A 51 0.43 -5.94 -6.75
C LYS A 51 -0.01 -4.50 -6.52
N LEU A 52 -1.30 -4.29 -6.25
CA LEU A 52 -1.84 -2.97 -5.94
C LEU A 52 -1.22 -2.41 -4.65
N GLY A 53 -1.00 -3.26 -3.63
CA GLY A 53 -0.30 -2.90 -2.41
C GLY A 53 1.11 -2.38 -2.68
N ILE A 54 1.88 -3.08 -3.54
CA ILE A 54 3.23 -2.68 -3.95
C ILE A 54 3.19 -1.36 -4.75
N ALA A 55 2.27 -1.24 -5.72
CA ALA A 55 2.14 -0.04 -6.54
C ALA A 55 1.84 1.20 -5.68
N PHE A 56 0.94 1.09 -4.71
CA PHE A 56 0.68 2.17 -3.77
C PHE A 56 1.89 2.54 -2.91
N ASN A 57 2.65 1.54 -2.43
CA ASN A 57 3.86 1.81 -1.65
C ASN A 57 4.93 2.51 -2.49
N ASN A 58 5.13 2.06 -3.75
CA ASN A 58 6.06 2.69 -4.69
C ASN A 58 5.70 4.15 -4.95
N ILE A 59 4.41 4.42 -5.15
CA ILE A 59 3.91 5.77 -5.39
C ILE A 59 4.15 6.67 -4.18
N ILE A 60 3.82 6.19 -2.97
CA ILE A 60 4.09 6.97 -1.76
C ILE A 60 5.58 7.25 -1.65
N ASN A 61 6.44 6.24 -1.81
CA ASN A 61 7.89 6.41 -1.71
C ASN A 61 8.47 7.38 -2.75
N SER A 62 7.82 7.55 -3.89
CA SER A 62 8.29 8.44 -4.98
C SER A 62 7.67 9.83 -4.97
N CYS A 63 6.52 10.00 -4.32
CA CYS A 63 5.76 11.26 -4.33
C CYS A 63 5.68 11.94 -2.96
N VAL A 64 6.08 11.26 -1.90
CA VAL A 64 6.01 11.77 -0.53
C VAL A 64 7.41 11.86 0.06
N GLU A 65 7.79 13.04 0.47
CA GLU A 65 9.02 13.32 1.21
C GLU A 65 8.65 13.69 2.66
N THR A 66 9.35 13.13 3.63
CA THR A 66 9.25 13.62 5.00
C THR A 66 10.10 14.88 5.15
N THR A 67 9.66 15.82 5.98
CA THR A 67 10.36 17.11 6.19
C THR A 67 11.76 16.93 6.78
N ASP A 68 12.02 15.79 7.44
CA ASP A 68 13.33 15.38 7.93
C ASP A 68 14.21 14.65 6.88
N GLY A 69 13.69 14.50 5.65
CA GLY A 69 14.40 13.85 4.54
C GLY A 69 14.47 12.33 4.63
N THR A 70 13.76 11.70 5.56
CA THR A 70 13.76 10.24 5.72
C THR A 70 12.38 9.65 5.46
N ASN A 71 12.21 8.89 4.38
CA ASN A 71 10.96 8.15 4.11
C ASN A 71 10.91 6.79 4.86
N LYS A 72 11.90 6.49 5.70
CA LYS A 72 12.10 5.16 6.28
C LYS A 72 11.00 4.73 7.25
N ASP A 73 10.33 5.66 7.89
CA ASP A 73 9.37 5.41 8.97
C ASP A 73 7.90 5.57 8.58
N ILE A 74 7.60 5.75 7.28
CA ILE A 74 6.21 5.78 6.83
C ILE A 74 5.59 4.40 7.07
N THR A 75 4.51 4.38 7.84
CA THR A 75 3.80 3.15 8.18
C THR A 75 2.56 2.95 7.30
N ILE A 76 2.09 1.70 7.22
CA ILE A 76 0.83 1.40 6.51
C ILE A 76 -0.38 2.09 7.14
N VAL A 77 -0.27 2.54 8.38
CA VAL A 77 -1.33 3.28 9.08
C VAL A 77 -1.51 4.67 8.49
N GLU A 78 -0.42 5.30 8.04
CA GLU A 78 -0.41 6.62 7.42
C GLU A 78 -0.77 6.55 5.93
N LYS A 79 -0.66 5.36 5.32
CA LYS A 79 -0.90 5.10 3.89
C LYS A 79 -2.24 5.63 3.36
N PRO A 80 -3.40 5.39 4.00
CA PRO A 80 -4.69 5.91 3.50
C PRO A 80 -4.73 7.43 3.42
N MET A 81 -4.16 8.11 4.41
CA MET A 81 -4.09 9.57 4.44
C MET A 81 -3.21 10.12 3.31
N LEU A 82 -2.05 9.51 3.10
CA LEU A 82 -1.10 9.92 2.05
C LEU A 82 -1.68 9.65 0.66
N LEU A 83 -2.28 8.50 0.41
CA LEU A 83 -2.94 8.18 -0.85
C LEU A 83 -4.10 9.13 -1.13
N ARG A 84 -4.84 9.52 -0.10
CA ARG A 84 -5.91 10.52 -0.23
C ARG A 84 -5.34 11.86 -0.65
N ALA A 85 -4.30 12.36 0.01
CA ALA A 85 -3.69 13.64 -0.32
C ALA A 85 -3.08 13.63 -1.74
N LEU A 86 -2.44 12.53 -2.15
CA LEU A 86 -1.95 12.33 -3.51
C LEU A 86 -3.07 12.37 -4.55
N ARG A 87 -4.19 11.72 -4.27
CA ARG A 87 -5.36 11.75 -5.13
C ARG A 87 -5.92 13.16 -5.26
N ASP A 88 -6.13 13.84 -4.13
CA ASP A 88 -6.71 15.17 -4.11
C ASP A 88 -5.84 16.19 -4.86
N LEU A 89 -4.50 16.05 -4.75
CA LEU A 89 -3.56 16.87 -5.47
C LEU A 89 -3.56 16.59 -6.99
N THR A 90 -3.72 15.32 -7.39
CA THR A 90 -3.60 14.89 -8.78
C THR A 90 -4.88 15.09 -9.57
N ILE A 91 -6.02 14.70 -9.04
CA ILE A 91 -7.32 14.70 -9.73
C ILE A 91 -8.42 15.47 -9.01
N GLY A 92 -8.12 16.05 -7.85
CA GLY A 92 -9.07 16.82 -7.04
C GLY A 92 -9.82 15.96 -6.01
N ASP A 93 -10.51 16.65 -5.10
CA ASP A 93 -11.23 16.06 -3.97
C ASP A 93 -12.69 15.68 -4.30
N LYS A 94 -13.17 16.04 -5.49
CA LYS A 94 -14.54 15.79 -5.95
C LYS A 94 -14.57 14.67 -6.97
N PHE A 95 -15.64 13.91 -6.97
CA PHE A 95 -15.96 12.98 -8.04
C PHE A 95 -17.46 12.96 -8.31
N THR A 96 -17.80 12.69 -9.54
CA THR A 96 -19.19 12.55 -9.98
C THR A 96 -19.52 11.09 -10.20
N LYS A 97 -20.66 10.65 -9.74
CA LYS A 97 -21.20 9.32 -9.98
C LYS A 97 -22.53 9.43 -10.69
N LYS A 98 -22.70 8.67 -11.76
CA LYS A 98 -24.03 8.46 -12.35
C LYS A 98 -24.76 7.41 -11.51
N VAL A 99 -25.92 7.77 -11.02
CA VAL A 99 -26.79 6.90 -10.23
C VAL A 99 -28.11 6.80 -10.99
N ILE A 100 -28.69 5.61 -11.01
CA ILE A 100 -30.05 5.41 -11.54
C ILE A 100 -30.98 5.57 -10.35
N ASP A 101 -31.94 6.47 -10.44
CA ASP A 101 -32.95 6.65 -9.40
C ASP A 101 -34.01 5.53 -9.46
N ASP A 102 -34.93 5.52 -8.47
CA ASP A 102 -35.98 4.50 -8.35
C ASP A 102 -36.99 4.54 -9.55
N GLU A 103 -36.98 5.60 -10.34
CA GLU A 103 -37.79 5.78 -11.54
C GLU A 103 -37.04 5.36 -12.83
N GLY A 104 -35.78 4.96 -12.73
CA GLY A 104 -34.94 4.53 -13.85
C GLY A 104 -34.24 5.68 -14.60
N ASN A 105 -34.27 6.91 -14.09
CA ASN A 105 -33.60 8.04 -14.72
C ASN A 105 -32.12 8.13 -14.27
N GLU A 106 -31.21 8.47 -15.20
CA GLU A 106 -29.83 8.77 -14.88
C GLU A 106 -29.71 10.12 -14.16
N LYS A 107 -29.21 10.11 -12.93
CA LYS A 107 -28.90 11.31 -12.15
C LYS A 107 -27.39 11.37 -11.90
N THR A 108 -26.79 12.55 -12.06
CA THR A 108 -25.41 12.79 -11.72
C THR A 108 -25.31 13.35 -10.30
N GLU A 109 -24.67 12.63 -9.41
CA GLU A 109 -24.43 13.06 -8.05
C GLU A 109 -22.97 13.44 -7.84
N ASN A 110 -22.75 14.57 -7.18
CA ASN A 110 -21.41 15.05 -6.84
C ASN A 110 -21.08 14.64 -5.41
N TYR A 111 -19.98 13.95 -5.26
CA TYR A 111 -19.45 13.53 -3.97
C TYR A 111 -18.14 14.25 -3.69
N GLN A 112 -17.95 14.60 -2.43
CA GLN A 112 -16.66 15.07 -1.91
C GLN A 112 -16.21 14.09 -0.85
N PHE A 113 -14.96 13.66 -0.94
CA PHE A 113 -14.41 12.82 0.11
C PHE A 113 -14.26 13.63 1.40
N ASN A 114 -14.75 13.10 2.51
CA ASN A 114 -14.50 13.67 3.82
C ASN A 114 -13.01 13.69 4.13
N THR A 115 -12.55 14.79 4.68
CA THR A 115 -11.14 14.94 5.09
C THR A 115 -10.84 13.95 6.20
N LEU A 116 -9.89 13.04 5.97
CA LEU A 116 -9.35 12.21 7.04
C LEU A 116 -8.62 13.12 8.04
N ASN A 117 -8.89 12.93 9.32
CA ASN A 117 -8.20 13.72 10.35
C ASN A 117 -6.80 13.13 10.60
N PRO A 118 -5.71 13.79 10.17
CA PRO A 118 -4.35 13.28 10.35
C PRO A 118 -4.02 12.98 11.81
N LYS A 119 -4.53 13.81 12.74
CA LYS A 119 -4.28 13.66 14.18
C LYS A 119 -4.79 12.33 14.77
N ALA A 120 -5.74 11.67 14.12
CA ALA A 120 -6.21 10.36 14.56
C ALA A 120 -5.12 9.28 14.46
N PHE A 121 -4.21 9.40 13.50
CA PHE A 121 -3.13 8.44 13.26
C PHE A 121 -1.94 8.61 14.22
N HIS A 122 -1.75 9.79 14.81
CA HIS A 122 -0.67 10.06 15.76
C HIS A 122 -0.85 9.35 17.11
N LYS A 123 -2.07 8.86 17.41
CA LYS A 123 -2.39 8.17 18.66
C LYS A 123 -2.10 6.68 18.64
N ILE A 124 -1.73 6.12 17.48
CA ILE A 124 -1.48 4.68 17.34
C ILE A 124 -0.14 4.35 17.99
N LYS A 125 -0.18 3.45 18.97
CA LYS A 125 1.04 2.94 19.62
C LYS A 125 1.92 2.26 18.57
N LYS A 126 3.17 2.66 18.48
CA LYS A 126 4.13 2.09 17.52
C LYS A 126 4.41 0.61 17.79
N GLU A 127 4.37 0.18 19.05
CA GLU A 127 4.66 -1.20 19.46
C GLU A 127 3.75 -1.66 20.60
N LYS A 128 3.42 -2.94 20.62
CA LYS A 128 2.66 -3.61 21.68
C LYS A 128 3.24 -4.98 21.94
N GLU A 129 3.51 -5.28 23.21
CA GLU A 129 3.92 -6.61 23.65
C GLU A 129 2.70 -7.45 24.09
N ILE A 130 2.71 -8.72 23.71
CA ILE A 130 1.76 -9.75 24.13
C ILE A 130 2.58 -10.90 24.71
N ARG A 131 2.20 -11.40 25.89
CA ARG A 131 2.82 -12.56 26.52
C ARG A 131 1.83 -13.69 26.56
N LEU A 132 2.24 -14.86 26.11
CA LEU A 132 1.47 -16.10 26.13
C LEU A 132 2.19 -17.09 27.04
N ASP A 133 1.45 -17.62 28.02
CA ASP A 133 1.88 -18.68 28.94
C ASP A 133 3.25 -18.45 29.65
N GLY A 134 3.66 -17.19 29.78
CA GLY A 134 4.92 -16.82 30.44
C GLY A 134 6.19 -17.16 29.66
N VAL A 135 6.11 -17.92 28.57
CA VAL A 135 7.22 -18.46 27.80
C VAL A 135 7.38 -17.74 26.45
N ILE A 136 6.26 -17.32 25.85
CA ILE A 136 6.26 -16.71 24.52
C ILE A 136 5.94 -15.21 24.67
N LYS A 137 6.82 -14.38 24.12
CA LYS A 137 6.63 -12.94 24.04
C LYS A 137 6.57 -12.53 22.58
N ILE A 138 5.44 -11.94 22.16
CA ILE A 138 5.25 -11.41 20.81
C ILE A 138 5.27 -9.89 20.87
N THR A 139 6.16 -9.28 20.10
CA THR A 139 6.20 -7.81 19.91
C THR A 139 5.53 -7.48 18.60
N LEU A 140 4.40 -6.79 18.66
CA LEU A 140 3.69 -6.26 17.51
C LEU A 140 4.14 -4.83 17.21
N CYS A 141 4.14 -4.46 15.93
CA CYS A 141 4.42 -3.08 15.48
C CYS A 141 3.51 -2.68 14.32
N ALA A 142 3.39 -1.37 14.10
CA ALA A 142 2.84 -0.87 12.84
C ALA A 142 3.86 -1.11 11.72
N PRO A 143 3.53 -1.90 10.67
CA PRO A 143 4.47 -2.20 9.61
C PRO A 143 4.81 -0.95 8.81
N THR A 144 6.06 -0.85 8.35
CA THR A 144 6.50 0.16 7.40
C THR A 144 6.05 -0.19 5.98
N LEU A 145 6.05 0.77 5.05
CA LEU A 145 5.77 0.52 3.62
C LEU A 145 6.75 -0.48 3.01
N SER A 146 8.02 -0.47 3.46
CA SER A 146 9.02 -1.42 3.00
C SER A 146 8.65 -2.85 3.39
N ARG A 147 8.28 -3.07 4.65
CA ARG A 147 7.85 -4.36 5.16
C ARG A 147 6.56 -4.85 4.47
N ASP A 148 5.59 -3.97 4.27
CA ASP A 148 4.36 -4.28 3.53
C ASP A 148 4.68 -4.69 2.08
N THR A 149 5.64 -4.03 1.44
CA THR A 149 6.10 -4.39 0.08
C THR A 149 6.76 -5.77 0.05
N GLU A 150 7.57 -6.10 1.04
CA GLU A 150 8.26 -7.39 1.15
C GLU A 150 7.26 -8.54 1.32
N VAL A 151 6.29 -8.38 2.22
CA VAL A 151 5.20 -9.35 2.39
C VAL A 151 4.39 -9.53 1.11
N ASN A 152 4.01 -8.44 0.45
CA ASN A 152 3.28 -8.52 -0.82
C ASN A 152 4.08 -9.24 -1.92
N LYS A 153 5.40 -9.05 -2.00
CA LYS A 153 6.27 -9.80 -2.93
C LYS A 153 6.27 -11.29 -2.60
N THR A 154 6.35 -11.66 -1.32
CA THR A 154 6.29 -13.05 -0.87
C THR A 154 4.97 -13.70 -1.24
N ILE A 155 3.86 -12.98 -1.05
CA ILE A 155 2.52 -13.44 -1.45
C ILE A 155 2.47 -13.72 -2.95
N ILE A 156 2.96 -12.81 -3.79
CA ILE A 156 3.01 -12.98 -5.24
C ILE A 156 3.84 -14.22 -5.62
N GLN A 157 4.99 -14.39 -4.99
CA GLN A 157 5.83 -15.58 -5.23
C GLN A 157 5.11 -16.88 -4.87
N LYS A 158 4.44 -16.93 -3.71
CA LYS A 158 3.66 -18.10 -3.28
C LYS A 158 2.51 -18.40 -4.26
N ILE A 159 1.76 -17.38 -4.70
CA ILE A 159 0.70 -17.54 -5.72
C ILE A 159 1.26 -18.07 -7.03
N ASN A 160 2.40 -17.54 -7.51
CA ASN A 160 3.02 -18.00 -8.76
C ASN A 160 3.53 -19.44 -8.67
N ASN A 161 4.14 -19.82 -7.55
CA ASN A 161 4.57 -21.19 -7.30
C ASN A 161 3.37 -22.14 -7.29
N TYR A 162 2.27 -21.73 -6.70
CA TYR A 162 1.03 -22.44 -6.68
C TYR A 162 0.46 -22.69 -8.09
N ARG A 163 0.38 -21.64 -8.93
CA ARG A 163 -0.06 -21.76 -10.32
C ARG A 163 0.76 -22.78 -11.11
N ARG A 164 2.11 -22.73 -10.98
CA ARG A 164 3.01 -23.68 -11.63
C ARG A 164 2.77 -25.12 -11.19
N ASN A 165 2.44 -25.31 -9.90
CA ASN A 165 2.13 -26.65 -9.37
C ASN A 165 0.80 -27.19 -9.93
N ILE A 166 -0.23 -26.35 -10.09
CA ILE A 166 -1.48 -26.74 -10.75
C ILE A 166 -1.23 -27.12 -12.21
N GLU A 167 -0.53 -26.27 -12.95
CA GLU A 167 -0.21 -26.51 -14.36
C GLU A 167 0.57 -27.82 -14.58
N SER A 168 1.43 -28.17 -13.63
CA SER A 168 2.19 -29.42 -13.64
C SER A 168 1.36 -30.66 -13.23
N ARG A 169 0.07 -30.52 -12.92
CA ARG A 169 -0.87 -31.54 -12.44
C ARG A 169 -0.41 -32.37 -11.23
N ARG A 170 0.54 -31.87 -10.46
CA ARG A 170 1.09 -32.62 -9.33
C ARG A 170 0.27 -32.53 -8.06
N HIS A 171 -0.53 -31.49 -7.91
CA HIS A 171 -1.45 -31.34 -6.78
C HIS A 171 -2.41 -30.19 -7.06
N GLN A 172 -3.70 -30.35 -6.75
CA GLN A 172 -4.62 -29.20 -6.61
C GLN A 172 -4.71 -28.91 -5.11
N PRO A 173 -4.01 -27.89 -4.61
CA PRO A 173 -4.14 -27.52 -3.21
C PRO A 173 -5.55 -27.00 -2.93
N ASP A 174 -5.98 -27.22 -1.70
CA ASP A 174 -7.26 -26.70 -1.22
C ASP A 174 -7.24 -25.13 -1.26
N PRO A 175 -8.27 -24.49 -1.84
CA PRO A 175 -8.43 -23.03 -1.76
C PRO A 175 -8.32 -22.48 -0.34
N GLY A 176 -8.73 -23.24 0.67
CA GLY A 176 -8.58 -22.89 2.07
C GLY A 176 -7.12 -22.82 2.54
N GLU A 177 -6.27 -23.70 2.03
CA GLU A 177 -4.82 -23.68 2.35
C GLU A 177 -4.14 -22.43 1.79
N ILE A 178 -4.52 -22.00 0.58
CA ILE A 178 -3.98 -20.77 -0.01
C ILE A 178 -4.42 -19.56 0.78
N ALA A 179 -5.71 -19.50 1.14
CA ALA A 179 -6.26 -18.40 1.93
C ALA A 179 -5.57 -18.32 3.31
N ALA A 180 -5.31 -19.49 3.94
CA ALA A 180 -4.60 -19.55 5.21
C ALA A 180 -3.15 -19.06 5.08
N GLN A 181 -2.42 -19.48 4.04
CA GLN A 181 -1.05 -19.01 3.79
C GLN A 181 -1.01 -17.51 3.51
N TYR A 182 -1.97 -16.99 2.74
CA TYR A 182 -2.10 -15.56 2.50
C TYR A 182 -2.30 -14.81 3.82
N LEU A 183 -3.22 -15.26 4.65
CA LEU A 183 -3.51 -14.63 5.94
C LEU A 183 -2.29 -14.67 6.87
N ILE A 184 -1.56 -15.78 6.93
CA ILE A 184 -0.32 -15.89 7.70
C ILE A 184 0.71 -14.87 7.23
N CYS A 185 0.94 -14.75 5.91
CA CYS A 185 1.84 -13.74 5.37
C CYS A 185 1.40 -12.33 5.74
N GLU A 186 0.10 -12.02 5.59
CA GLU A 186 -0.46 -10.72 5.96
C GLU A 186 -0.29 -10.40 7.44
N LEU A 187 -0.50 -11.36 8.33
CA LEU A 187 -0.34 -11.17 9.77
C LEU A 187 1.13 -11.00 10.18
N THR A 188 2.05 -11.69 9.50
CA THR A 188 3.49 -11.64 9.79
C THR A 188 4.05 -10.22 9.71
N LYS A 189 3.52 -9.37 8.83
CA LYS A 189 4.00 -7.98 8.72
C LYS A 189 3.82 -7.15 10.00
N TYR A 190 2.88 -7.52 10.87
CA TYR A 190 2.63 -6.83 12.14
C TYR A 190 3.50 -7.34 13.29
N ILE A 191 4.23 -8.44 13.10
CA ILE A 191 5.08 -9.05 14.11
C ILE A 191 6.49 -8.48 13.98
N LYS A 192 6.95 -7.74 14.97
CA LYS A 192 8.32 -7.24 15.03
C LYS A 192 9.29 -8.36 15.40
N SER A 193 8.95 -9.13 16.44
CA SER A 193 9.72 -10.28 16.91
C SER A 193 8.85 -11.23 17.71
N ILE A 194 9.24 -12.50 17.74
CA ILE A 194 8.72 -13.52 18.63
C ILE A 194 9.90 -14.00 19.48
N GLN A 195 9.77 -13.96 20.78
CA GLN A 195 10.73 -14.53 21.72
C GLN A 195 10.11 -15.79 22.34
N ILE A 196 10.81 -16.89 22.26
CA ILE A 196 10.46 -18.18 22.89
C ILE A 196 11.59 -18.54 23.81
N ASN A 197 11.37 -18.52 25.13
CA ASN A 197 12.43 -18.61 26.13
C ASN A 197 13.51 -17.54 25.89
N GLU A 198 14.73 -17.96 25.53
CA GLU A 198 15.90 -17.08 25.26
C GLU A 198 16.09 -16.82 23.76
N GLU A 199 15.42 -17.54 22.88
CA GLU A 199 15.54 -17.38 21.43
C GLU A 199 14.62 -16.26 20.90
N ILE A 200 15.17 -15.40 20.05
CA ILE A 200 14.45 -14.29 19.42
C ILE A 200 14.43 -14.48 17.90
N PHE A 201 13.23 -14.57 17.35
CA PHE A 201 12.95 -14.60 15.91
C PHE A 201 12.46 -13.23 15.48
N ASN A 202 13.17 -12.60 14.56
CA ASN A 202 12.77 -11.31 13.99
C ASN A 202 11.87 -11.50 12.78
N PHE A 203 11.25 -10.41 12.30
CA PHE A 203 10.39 -10.43 11.12
C PHE A 203 11.03 -11.14 9.91
N THR A 204 12.32 -10.90 9.64
CA THR A 204 13.06 -11.54 8.52
C THR A 204 13.14 -13.06 8.63
N ASP A 205 13.10 -13.59 9.83
CA ASP A 205 13.16 -15.03 10.10
C ASP A 205 11.78 -15.70 9.94
N LEU A 206 10.71 -14.89 9.92
CA LEU A 206 9.32 -15.33 9.83
C LEU A 206 8.77 -15.32 8.40
N ILE A 207 9.42 -14.60 7.49
CA ILE A 207 9.06 -14.55 6.06
C ILE A 207 9.90 -15.58 5.29
N VAL A 208 9.47 -16.83 5.28
CA VAL A 208 10.08 -17.90 4.49
C VAL A 208 9.09 -18.47 3.51
#